data_65e413361818d1da1f049c62d54e07aa
#
_entry.id   65e413361818d1da1f049c62d54e07aa
#
_cell.length_a   1.000
_cell.length_b   1.000
_cell.length_c   1.000
_cell.angle_alpha   90.00
_cell.angle_beta   90.00
_cell.angle_gamma   90.00
#
_symmetry.space_group_name_H-M   'P 1'
#
loop_
_entity.id
_entity.type
_entity.pdbx_description
1 polymer ?
#
loop_
_entity_poly.entity_id
_entity_poly.type
_entity_poly.pdbx_seq_one_letter_code
_entity_poly.pdbx_strand_id
1 'polypeptide(L)'
;MNKRDFPRVHFYDQDFVDIYDKSWAWIADYWTVGDARKGFPKDKFFHYPPSRTLDQLDQVFASFFLVYSNRLYAASNGLDALYGKQEESGAIRGSYDLESGEPVLTKDNPEGLAAPLFAWAEYNLYHKTANKKRVKEVMPALHKYHQWV
;
A
#
# COMPACT_ATOMS: atom_id res chain seq x y z
N MET A 1 20.33 -2.19 9.59
CA MET A 1 19.62 -1.14 8.80
C MET A 1 20.52 0.09 8.71
N ASN A 2 20.75 0.64 7.51
CA ASN A 2 21.61 1.82 7.38
C ASN A 2 20.77 3.07 7.67
N LYS A 3 21.08 3.81 8.75
CA LYS A 3 20.35 5.02 9.15
C LYS A 3 20.35 6.14 8.08
N ARG A 4 21.16 6.02 7.01
CA ARG A 4 21.18 6.98 5.91
C ARG A 4 20.01 6.86 4.93
N ASP A 5 19.30 5.73 4.96
CA ASP A 5 18.20 5.43 4.03
C ASP A 5 16.86 5.96 4.52
N PHE A 6 16.82 6.53 5.73
CA PHE A 6 15.63 7.09 6.35
C PHE A 6 15.81 8.56 6.68
N PRO A 7 14.71 9.34 6.74
CA PRO A 7 14.76 10.70 7.23
C PRO A 7 15.35 10.74 8.65
N ARG A 8 16.21 11.70 8.93
CA ARG A 8 16.74 11.89 10.27
C ARG A 8 15.71 12.64 11.11
N VAL A 9 15.45 12.09 12.28
CA VAL A 9 14.60 12.73 13.30
C VAL A 9 15.49 13.23 14.42
N HIS A 10 15.34 14.51 14.77
CA HIS A 10 15.91 15.13 15.95
C HIS A 10 14.77 15.56 16.85
N PHE A 11 14.73 15.00 18.01
CA PHE A 11 13.73 15.31 19.01
C PHE A 11 14.41 15.46 20.37
N TYR A 12 13.86 16.32 21.25
CA TYR A 12 14.42 16.54 22.57
C TYR A 12 14.23 15.34 23.51
N ASP A 13 13.22 14.53 23.25
CA ASP A 13 12.90 13.33 23.99
C ASP A 13 13.38 12.09 23.22
N GLN A 14 14.29 11.35 23.83
CA GLN A 14 14.91 10.17 23.21
C GLN A 14 13.90 9.03 22.95
N ASP A 15 12.85 8.92 23.77
CA ASP A 15 11.83 7.88 23.60
C ASP A 15 11.12 8.00 22.25
N PHE A 16 10.87 9.22 21.75
CA PHE A 16 10.30 9.43 20.43
C PHE A 16 11.26 9.02 19.30
N VAL A 17 12.55 9.25 19.46
CA VAL A 17 13.57 8.81 18.51
C VAL A 17 13.65 7.28 18.49
N ASP A 18 13.57 6.64 19.64
CA ASP A 18 13.60 5.19 19.76
C ASP A 18 12.35 4.53 19.18
N ILE A 19 11.16 5.12 19.37
CA ILE A 19 9.92 4.68 18.73
C ILE A 19 10.03 4.79 17.21
N TYR A 20 10.55 5.90 16.69
CA TYR A 20 10.77 6.09 15.27
C TYR A 20 11.71 5.03 14.68
N ASP A 21 12.87 4.79 15.32
CA ASP A 21 13.83 3.78 14.86
C ASP A 21 13.23 2.36 14.90
N LYS A 22 12.47 2.02 15.96
CA LYS A 22 11.74 0.73 16.08
C LYS A 22 10.67 0.57 15.00
N SER A 23 9.94 1.64 14.67
CA SER A 23 8.90 1.59 13.63
C SER A 23 9.48 1.17 12.28
N TRP A 24 10.64 1.71 11.88
CA TRP A 24 11.32 1.29 10.66
C TRP A 24 11.83 -0.16 10.71
N ALA A 25 12.25 -0.64 11.88
CA ALA A 25 12.62 -2.04 12.05
C ALA A 25 11.42 -2.98 11.85
N TRP A 26 10.25 -2.63 12.41
CA TRP A 26 9.00 -3.40 12.19
C TRP A 26 8.57 -3.41 10.73
N ILE A 27 8.71 -2.30 10.01
CA ILE A 27 8.40 -2.26 8.58
C ILE A 27 9.27 -3.27 7.81
N ALA A 28 10.54 -3.42 8.18
CA ALA A 28 11.41 -4.42 7.57
C ALA A 28 10.89 -5.85 7.77
N ASP A 29 10.38 -6.16 8.97
CA ASP A 29 9.80 -7.46 9.30
C ASP A 29 8.45 -7.70 8.59
N TYR A 30 7.73 -6.63 8.26
CA TYR A 30 6.41 -6.66 7.63
C TYR A 30 6.46 -6.51 6.11
N TRP A 31 7.65 -6.60 5.51
CA TRP A 31 7.84 -6.48 4.07
C TRP A 31 7.70 -7.83 3.38
N THR A 32 6.50 -8.11 2.90
CA THR A 32 6.04 -9.42 2.41
C THR A 32 6.15 -9.54 0.89
N VAL A 33 6.54 -10.72 0.41
CA VAL A 33 6.59 -11.05 -1.03
C VAL A 33 5.20 -11.51 -1.49
N GLY A 34 4.70 -10.93 -2.59
CA GLY A 34 3.45 -11.37 -3.20
C GLY A 34 3.55 -12.75 -3.86
N ASP A 35 2.42 -13.45 -3.99
CA ASP A 35 2.29 -14.71 -4.73
C ASP A 35 1.51 -14.47 -6.03
N ALA A 36 2.21 -14.52 -7.16
CA ALA A 36 1.62 -14.30 -8.48
C ALA A 36 0.53 -15.34 -8.83
N ARG A 37 0.58 -16.55 -8.26
CA ARG A 37 -0.47 -17.58 -8.47
C ARG A 37 -1.80 -17.18 -7.84
N LYS A 38 -1.76 -16.29 -6.86
CA LYS A 38 -2.91 -15.75 -6.14
C LYS A 38 -3.29 -14.35 -6.65
N GLY A 39 -2.68 -13.92 -7.75
CA GLY A 39 -2.91 -12.63 -8.38
C GLY A 39 -2.25 -11.45 -7.68
N PHE A 40 -1.27 -11.70 -6.79
CA PHE A 40 -0.44 -10.64 -6.24
C PHE A 40 0.89 -10.56 -6.99
N PRO A 41 1.41 -9.34 -7.28
CA PRO A 41 2.73 -9.19 -7.88
C PRO A 41 3.81 -9.90 -7.04
N LYS A 42 4.87 -10.37 -7.69
CA LYS A 42 6.04 -10.95 -6.99
C LYS A 42 6.83 -9.90 -6.20
N ASP A 43 6.55 -8.64 -6.42
CA ASP A 43 7.17 -7.55 -5.69
C ASP A 43 6.75 -7.56 -4.22
N LYS A 44 7.62 -7.03 -3.39
CA LYS A 44 7.35 -6.92 -1.97
C LYS A 44 6.47 -5.73 -1.66
N PHE A 45 5.54 -5.91 -0.75
CA PHE A 45 4.68 -4.85 -0.23
C PHE A 45 4.57 -4.93 1.30
N PHE A 46 4.09 -3.86 1.91
CA PHE A 46 3.82 -3.82 3.34
C PHE A 46 2.61 -4.68 3.68
N HIS A 47 2.75 -5.55 4.68
CA HIS A 47 1.66 -6.35 5.20
C HIS A 47 1.84 -6.59 6.69
N TYR A 48 0.82 -6.28 7.47
CA TYR A 48 0.81 -6.51 8.91
C TYR A 48 0.53 -8.00 9.22
N PRO A 49 1.51 -8.81 9.68
CA PRO A 49 1.40 -10.26 9.76
C PRO A 49 0.24 -10.85 10.58
N PRO A 50 -0.25 -10.20 11.66
CA PRO A 50 -1.47 -10.63 12.34
C PRO A 50 -2.71 -10.61 11.47
N SER A 51 -2.77 -9.76 10.45
CA SER A 51 -3.81 -9.81 9.42
C SER A 51 -3.51 -10.94 8.42
N ARG A 52 -4.56 -11.54 7.88
CA ARG A 52 -4.48 -12.50 6.76
C ARG A 52 -4.85 -11.85 5.43
N THR A 53 -5.11 -10.54 5.44
CA THR A 53 -5.67 -9.81 4.30
C THR A 53 -4.74 -8.70 3.84
N LEU A 54 -4.78 -8.41 2.55
CA LEU A 54 -4.27 -7.18 1.95
C LEU A 54 -5.41 -6.18 1.91
N ASP A 55 -5.34 -5.17 2.77
CA ASP A 55 -6.39 -4.18 2.93
C ASP A 55 -6.07 -2.88 2.22
N GLN A 56 -7.07 -2.33 1.50
CA GLN A 56 -6.92 -1.09 0.74
C GLN A 56 -6.46 0.08 1.61
N LEU A 57 -7.09 0.27 2.78
CA LEU A 57 -6.75 1.38 3.68
C LEU A 57 -5.33 1.28 4.20
N ASP A 58 -4.90 0.07 4.57
CA ASP A 58 -3.53 -0.17 5.03
C ASP A 58 -2.51 0.21 3.97
N GLN A 59 -2.75 -0.15 2.70
CA GLN A 59 -1.83 0.18 1.60
C GLN A 59 -1.83 1.67 1.28
N VAL A 60 -2.98 2.33 1.33
CA VAL A 60 -3.08 3.78 1.15
C VAL A 60 -2.26 4.50 2.23
N PHE A 61 -2.49 4.19 3.50
CA PHE A 61 -1.77 4.85 4.61
C PHE A 61 -0.29 4.44 4.65
N ALA A 62 0.04 3.19 4.34
CA ALA A 62 1.44 2.76 4.24
C ALA A 62 2.20 3.57 3.18
N SER A 63 1.59 3.89 2.05
CA SER A 63 2.23 4.70 1.00
C SER A 63 2.71 6.06 1.49
N PHE A 64 2.02 6.67 2.47
CA PHE A 64 2.35 8.01 2.98
C PHE A 64 3.65 8.07 3.78
N PHE A 65 3.98 7.02 4.50
CA PHE A 65 5.25 6.98 5.23
C PHE A 65 6.35 6.23 4.47
N LEU A 66 6.02 5.18 3.72
CA LEU A 66 6.99 4.43 2.93
C LEU A 66 7.68 5.28 1.86
N VAL A 67 7.01 6.30 1.32
CA VAL A 67 7.59 7.20 0.31
C VAL A 67 8.87 7.91 0.80
N TYR A 68 9.04 8.06 2.11
CA TYR A 68 10.25 8.65 2.69
C TYR A 68 11.44 7.70 2.71
N SER A 69 11.22 6.41 2.49
CA SER A 69 12.27 5.38 2.39
C SER A 69 12.17 4.58 1.09
N ASN A 70 11.69 5.19 0.02
CA ASN A 70 11.38 4.54 -1.26
C ASN A 70 12.58 3.85 -1.95
N ARG A 71 13.80 4.07 -1.44
CA ARG A 71 15.00 3.32 -1.85
C ARG A 71 14.99 1.87 -1.34
N LEU A 72 14.38 1.64 -0.16
CA LEU A 72 14.32 0.33 0.49
C LEU A 72 12.95 -0.30 0.34
N TYR A 73 11.89 0.51 0.49
CA TYR A 73 10.50 0.09 0.52
C TYR A 73 9.74 0.88 -0.52
N ALA A 74 9.45 0.24 -1.66
CA ALA A 74 8.72 0.89 -2.74
C ALA A 74 7.27 1.18 -2.29
N ALA A 75 6.99 2.45 -2.01
CA ALA A 75 5.73 2.92 -1.43
C ALA A 75 4.50 2.61 -2.29
N SER A 76 4.70 2.39 -3.59
CA SER A 76 3.63 2.09 -4.54
C SER A 76 3.25 0.62 -4.63
N ASN A 77 4.10 -0.31 -4.17
CA ASN A 77 3.92 -1.73 -4.44
C ASN A 77 2.61 -2.30 -3.88
N GLY A 78 2.18 -1.84 -2.70
CA GLY A 78 0.91 -2.26 -2.12
C GLY A 78 -0.29 -1.77 -2.92
N LEU A 79 -0.22 -0.54 -3.46
CA LEU A 79 -1.23 -0.01 -4.36
C LEU A 79 -1.25 -0.79 -5.68
N ASP A 80 -0.09 -1.10 -6.24
CA ASP A 80 0.05 -1.88 -7.48
C ASP A 80 -0.50 -3.31 -7.31
N ALA A 81 -0.30 -3.91 -6.14
CA ALA A 81 -0.90 -5.20 -5.80
C ALA A 81 -2.43 -5.15 -5.85
N LEU A 82 -3.04 -4.06 -5.37
CA LEU A 82 -4.49 -3.86 -5.43
C LEU A 82 -4.97 -3.51 -6.85
N TYR A 83 -4.24 -2.67 -7.60
CA TYR A 83 -4.57 -2.39 -9.01
C TYR A 83 -4.54 -3.64 -9.87
N GLY A 84 -3.62 -4.58 -9.58
CA GLY A 84 -3.57 -5.89 -10.23
C GLY A 84 -4.81 -6.76 -9.99
N LYS A 85 -5.64 -6.42 -8.99
CA LYS A 85 -6.92 -7.08 -8.69
C LYS A 85 -8.12 -6.39 -9.32
N GLN A 86 -7.93 -5.32 -10.09
CA GLN A 86 -9.05 -4.61 -10.67
C GLN A 86 -9.86 -5.48 -11.63
N GLU A 87 -11.15 -5.61 -11.37
CA GLU A 87 -12.10 -6.34 -12.19
C GLU A 87 -12.45 -5.59 -13.49
N GLU A 88 -13.06 -6.28 -14.44
CA GLU A 88 -13.55 -5.65 -15.68
C GLU A 88 -14.57 -4.54 -15.40
N SER A 89 -15.38 -4.68 -14.36
CA SER A 89 -16.31 -3.66 -13.88
C SER A 89 -15.62 -2.37 -13.40
N GLY A 90 -14.35 -2.43 -13.09
CA GLY A 90 -13.59 -1.36 -12.44
C GLY A 90 -13.42 -1.58 -10.94
N ALA A 91 -14.11 -2.54 -10.37
CA ALA A 91 -14.06 -2.84 -8.94
C ALA A 91 -12.64 -3.19 -8.47
N ILE A 92 -12.26 -2.60 -7.34
CA ILE A 92 -11.15 -3.05 -6.51
C ILE A 92 -11.74 -3.19 -5.11
N ARG A 93 -11.77 -4.43 -4.60
CA ARG A 93 -12.39 -4.68 -3.30
C ARG A 93 -11.51 -4.14 -2.17
N GLY A 94 -12.13 -3.82 -1.06
CA GLY A 94 -11.46 -3.22 0.09
C GLY A 94 -10.43 -4.13 0.76
N SER A 95 -10.59 -5.45 0.59
CA SER A 95 -9.74 -6.44 1.25
C SER A 95 -9.66 -7.72 0.44
N TYR A 96 -8.47 -8.34 0.39
CA TYR A 96 -8.23 -9.62 -0.28
C TYR A 96 -7.49 -10.57 0.67
N ASP A 97 -7.96 -11.80 0.77
CA ASP A 97 -7.28 -12.85 1.52
C ASP A 97 -5.96 -13.23 0.83
N LEU A 98 -4.86 -13.22 1.56
CA LEU A 98 -3.52 -13.47 1.03
C LEU A 98 -3.25 -14.94 0.73
N GLU A 99 -4.03 -15.85 1.31
CA GLU A 99 -3.88 -17.28 1.10
C GLU A 99 -4.60 -17.72 -0.18
N SER A 100 -5.84 -17.28 -0.39
CA SER A 100 -6.65 -17.61 -1.56
C SER A 100 -6.46 -16.63 -2.73
N GLY A 101 -6.19 -15.37 -2.44
CA GLY A 101 -6.22 -14.28 -3.41
C GLY A 101 -7.61 -13.71 -3.67
N GLU A 102 -8.63 -14.25 -3.01
CA GLU A 102 -10.03 -13.85 -3.23
C GLU A 102 -10.43 -12.63 -2.39
N PRO A 103 -11.42 -11.83 -2.83
CA PRO A 103 -11.94 -10.73 -2.06
C PRO A 103 -12.62 -11.21 -0.78
N VAL A 104 -12.44 -10.46 0.31
CA VAL A 104 -13.13 -10.71 1.57
C VAL A 104 -14.45 -9.93 1.56
N LEU A 105 -15.56 -10.67 1.41
CA LEU A 105 -16.91 -10.12 1.39
C LEU A 105 -17.64 -10.51 2.66
N THR A 106 -18.46 -9.60 3.19
CA THR A 106 -19.26 -9.84 4.39
C THR A 106 -20.73 -9.55 4.14
N LYS A 107 -21.61 -9.97 5.05
CA LYS A 107 -23.04 -9.66 4.96
C LYS A 107 -23.31 -8.15 4.99
N ASP A 108 -22.51 -7.42 5.77
CA ASP A 108 -22.64 -5.96 5.94
C ASP A 108 -21.93 -5.17 4.84
N ASN A 109 -21.03 -5.83 4.08
CA ASN A 109 -20.30 -5.26 2.96
C ASN A 109 -20.18 -6.29 1.82
N PRO A 110 -21.30 -6.63 1.17
CA PRO A 110 -21.33 -7.67 0.13
C PRO A 110 -20.58 -7.27 -1.14
N GLU A 111 -20.41 -5.98 -1.39
CA GLU A 111 -19.63 -5.46 -2.51
C GLU A 111 -18.15 -5.28 -2.18
N GLY A 112 -17.75 -5.49 -0.91
CA GLY A 112 -16.36 -5.30 -0.49
C GLY A 112 -15.89 -3.86 -0.70
N LEU A 113 -16.76 -2.88 -0.46
CA LEU A 113 -16.42 -1.46 -0.63
C LEU A 113 -15.43 -1.01 0.44
N ALA A 114 -14.54 -0.10 0.05
CA ALA A 114 -13.72 0.68 0.97
C ALA A 114 -13.74 2.15 0.57
N ALA A 115 -13.24 3.03 1.45
CA ALA A 115 -13.14 4.45 1.13
C ALA A 115 -12.27 4.66 -0.14
N PRO A 116 -12.73 5.43 -1.14
CA PRO A 116 -12.05 5.55 -2.44
C PRO A 116 -10.82 6.48 -2.38
N LEU A 117 -9.80 6.09 -1.64
CA LEU A 117 -8.65 6.92 -1.31
C LEU A 117 -7.43 6.72 -2.24
N PHE A 118 -7.51 5.87 -3.26
CA PHE A 118 -6.40 5.63 -4.18
C PHE A 118 -5.89 6.89 -4.86
N ALA A 119 -6.79 7.75 -5.34
CA ALA A 119 -6.39 9.00 -5.98
C ALA A 119 -5.64 9.93 -5.01
N TRP A 120 -6.01 9.93 -3.74
CA TRP A 120 -5.32 10.68 -2.69
C TRP A 120 -3.93 10.09 -2.40
N ALA A 121 -3.80 8.77 -2.36
CA ALA A 121 -2.49 8.11 -2.21
C ALA A 121 -1.55 8.48 -3.36
N GLU A 122 -2.00 8.35 -4.62
CA GLU A 122 -1.22 8.68 -5.81
C GLU A 122 -0.86 10.17 -5.89
N TYR A 123 -1.76 11.05 -5.48
CA TYR A 123 -1.49 12.48 -5.36
C TYR A 123 -0.34 12.75 -4.38
N ASN A 124 -0.35 12.14 -3.20
CA ASN A 124 0.73 12.27 -2.22
C ASN A 124 2.05 11.69 -2.74
N LEU A 125 2.02 10.51 -3.37
CA LEU A 125 3.21 9.92 -4.00
C LEU A 125 3.79 10.85 -5.07
N TYR A 126 2.94 11.43 -5.93
CA TYR A 126 3.38 12.38 -6.95
C TYR A 126 4.04 13.61 -6.34
N HIS A 127 3.48 14.20 -5.29
CA HIS A 127 4.07 15.35 -4.61
C HIS A 127 5.46 15.08 -4.03
N LYS A 128 5.74 13.84 -3.64
CA LYS A 128 7.05 13.46 -3.08
C LYS A 128 8.05 13.02 -4.14
N THR A 129 7.58 12.40 -5.21
CA THR A 129 8.45 11.75 -6.21
C THR A 129 8.53 12.50 -7.53
N ALA A 130 7.58 13.38 -7.83
CA ALA A 130 7.38 14.05 -9.13
C ALA A 130 7.30 13.05 -10.32
N ASN A 131 6.92 11.79 -10.07
CA ASN A 131 6.91 10.72 -11.06
C ASN A 131 5.68 10.82 -11.99
N LYS A 132 5.80 11.64 -13.05
CA LYS A 132 4.76 11.80 -14.08
C LYS A 132 4.45 10.52 -14.84
N LYS A 133 5.45 9.61 -14.99
CA LYS A 133 5.25 8.33 -15.67
C LYS A 133 4.24 7.48 -14.89
N ARG A 134 4.44 7.34 -13.58
CA ARG A 134 3.49 6.64 -12.72
C ARG A 134 2.08 7.19 -12.81
N VAL A 135 1.92 8.52 -12.76
CA VAL A 135 0.59 9.13 -12.88
C VAL A 135 -0.11 8.70 -14.17
N LYS A 136 0.61 8.69 -15.31
CA LYS A 136 0.05 8.23 -16.58
C LYS A 136 -0.32 6.74 -16.55
N GLU A 137 0.48 5.91 -15.90
CA GLU A 137 0.28 4.46 -15.79
C GLU A 137 -0.94 4.09 -14.95
N VAL A 138 -1.15 4.78 -13.82
CA VAL A 138 -2.24 4.47 -12.88
C VAL A 138 -3.56 5.14 -13.21
N MET A 139 -3.55 6.25 -13.96
CA MET A 139 -4.74 7.04 -14.27
C MET A 139 -5.89 6.21 -14.85
N PRO A 140 -5.69 5.27 -15.80
CA PRO A 140 -6.78 4.44 -16.31
C PRO A 140 -7.44 3.59 -15.22
N ALA A 141 -6.65 3.00 -14.31
CA ALA A 141 -7.18 2.21 -13.21
C ALA A 141 -7.96 3.06 -12.22
N LEU A 142 -7.43 4.24 -11.86
CA LEU A 142 -8.12 5.19 -10.98
C LEU A 142 -9.46 5.67 -11.57
N HIS A 143 -9.46 6.00 -12.86
CA HIS A 143 -10.68 6.44 -13.55
C HIS A 143 -11.74 5.35 -13.54
N LYS A 144 -11.36 4.12 -13.89
CA LYS A 144 -12.26 2.97 -13.93
C LYS A 144 -12.80 2.63 -12.53
N TYR A 145 -11.94 2.68 -11.51
CA TYR A 145 -12.35 2.49 -10.11
C TYR A 145 -13.34 3.57 -9.65
N HIS A 146 -13.07 4.84 -9.96
CA HIS A 146 -13.94 5.95 -9.58
C HIS A 146 -15.32 5.88 -10.27
N GLN A 147 -15.41 5.29 -11.46
CA GLN A 147 -16.70 5.08 -12.13
C GLN A 147 -17.50 3.93 -11.51
N TRP A 148 -16.84 2.98 -10.88
CA TRP A 148 -17.49 1.85 -10.22
C TRP A 148 -18.04 2.22 -8.83
N VAL A 149 -17.32 3.05 -8.06
CA VAL A 149 -17.71 3.52 -6.73
C VAL A 149 -18.82 4.59 -6.85
#